data_70801ba6f28478f93e55ece4228b3e64
#
_entry.id   70801ba6f28478f93e55ece4228b3e64
#
_cell.length_a   1.000
_cell.length_b   1.000
_cell.length_c   1.000
_cell.angle_alpha   90.00
_cell.angle_beta   90.00
_cell.angle_gamma   90.00
#
_symmetry.space_group_name_H-M   'P 1'
#
loop_
_entity.id
_entity.type
_entity.pdbx_description
1 polymer ?
#
loop_
_entity_poly.entity_id
_entity_poly.type
_entity_poly.pdbx_seq_one_letter_code
_entity_poly.pdbx_strand_id
1 'polypeptide(L)'
;MRRSKIVCTLGPAVDSHEQLVSLIEAGMNVARFNFSHGSHAEHQGRYERVRSAAQETGRAIGVLADLQGPKIRLETFAEGPVELERGDEFTITTEDVPGDKSICGTTYKGLPGDVSKGDQVLINDGNVELRVVEVDGPNVKTIVIEGGVISDHKGINLPGTAVNVPALSEKDVDDLRFALQMGCDLVALSFVRDAHDVNDVHKIMDEEGRRVPVIAKVEKPQAVENMEAVVAAFDGVMVARGDLAVEYPLERVPMVQKRLVELCRRNAKPVIVATQMMESMITNSRPTRAEASDVANAILDGADAVMLSAESSVGAYPIETVKTMSKIVVAAEEELLSKGLQPLVPGKKPRTQGGSVARAACEIADFLGGKGLVAFTKSGDTARRLSRYRAAQPIQAFTTDEGTRNQLSLSWGVESHVVPFVHSTDEMVELVDSELRKLKSFSEGDIVVMTAGSPPGVTGTTNMVRVHHLGG
;
A
#
# COMPACT_ATOMS: atom_id res chain seq x y z
N MET A 1 4.09 -20.09 9.34
CA MET A 1 4.76 -18.92 8.73
C MET A 1 3.71 -17.97 8.21
N ARG A 2 3.79 -16.67 8.51
CA ARG A 2 2.84 -15.65 8.04
C ARG A 2 3.02 -15.38 6.54
N ARG A 3 1.92 -15.32 5.81
CA ARG A 3 1.89 -15.09 4.35
C ARG A 3 1.62 -13.64 4.00
N SER A 4 0.58 -13.05 4.60
CA SER A 4 0.25 -11.64 4.40
C SER A 4 1.31 -10.75 5.01
N LYS A 5 1.53 -9.61 4.39
CA LYS A 5 2.63 -8.70 4.73
C LYS A 5 2.15 -7.60 5.69
N ILE A 6 3.09 -7.01 6.41
CA ILE A 6 2.82 -5.85 7.26
C ILE A 6 3.65 -4.68 6.74
N VAL A 7 2.95 -3.59 6.43
CA VAL A 7 3.53 -2.30 6.08
C VAL A 7 3.55 -1.45 7.35
N CYS A 8 4.73 -0.95 7.76
CA CYS A 8 4.87 -0.08 8.92
C CYS A 8 5.30 1.31 8.48
N THR A 9 4.55 2.33 8.90
CA THR A 9 4.98 3.71 8.74
C THR A 9 6.08 4.00 9.75
N LEU A 10 7.20 4.52 9.27
CA LEU A 10 8.33 4.90 10.10
C LEU A 10 8.20 6.34 10.58
N GLY A 11 8.66 6.57 11.80
CA GLY A 11 8.65 7.87 12.43
C GLY A 11 9.47 7.88 13.73
N PRO A 12 9.33 8.90 14.57
CA PRO A 12 10.16 9.08 15.78
C PRO A 12 10.13 7.91 16.77
N ALA A 13 9.05 7.13 16.78
CA ALA A 13 8.92 6.00 17.73
C ALA A 13 9.83 4.81 17.37
N VAL A 14 10.37 4.75 16.13
CA VAL A 14 11.15 3.61 15.62
C VAL A 14 12.33 4.09 14.77
N ASP A 15 13.06 5.10 15.24
CA ASP A 15 14.09 5.77 14.43
C ASP A 15 15.50 5.25 14.67
N SER A 16 15.77 4.48 15.75
CA SER A 16 17.09 3.86 15.98
C SER A 16 17.27 2.56 15.16
N HIS A 17 18.52 2.20 14.91
CA HIS A 17 18.87 0.96 14.22
C HIS A 17 18.30 -0.28 14.94
N GLU A 18 18.47 -0.35 16.26
CA GLU A 18 18.01 -1.46 17.10
C GLU A 18 16.48 -1.58 17.10
N GLN A 19 15.77 -0.44 17.07
CA GLN A 19 14.31 -0.42 16.96
C GLN A 19 13.86 -0.93 15.58
N LEU A 20 14.56 -0.58 14.50
CA LEU A 20 14.27 -1.07 13.15
C LEU A 20 14.53 -2.57 13.03
N VAL A 21 15.64 -3.09 13.59
CA VAL A 21 15.89 -4.54 13.67
C VAL A 21 14.74 -5.23 14.41
N SER A 22 14.36 -4.71 15.58
CA SER A 22 13.26 -5.26 16.38
C SER A 22 11.91 -5.21 15.63
N LEU A 23 11.65 -4.16 14.83
CA LEU A 23 10.46 -4.02 14.04
C LEU A 23 10.40 -5.04 12.88
N ILE A 24 11.55 -5.28 12.22
CA ILE A 24 11.71 -6.31 11.20
C ILE A 24 11.49 -7.70 11.80
N GLU A 25 12.09 -8.00 12.95
CA GLU A 25 11.94 -9.27 13.64
C GLU A 25 10.49 -9.50 14.11
N ALA A 26 9.81 -8.44 14.60
CA ALA A 26 8.40 -8.48 14.98
C ALA A 26 7.48 -8.78 13.77
N GLY A 27 7.92 -8.45 12.55
CA GLY A 27 7.21 -8.83 11.34
C GLY A 27 7.03 -7.76 10.29
N MET A 28 7.67 -6.61 10.34
CA MET A 28 7.65 -5.64 9.24
C MET A 28 8.19 -6.26 7.96
N ASN A 29 7.51 -6.04 6.85
CA ASN A 29 7.94 -6.44 5.49
C ASN A 29 8.20 -5.24 4.59
N VAL A 30 7.46 -4.14 4.80
CA VAL A 30 7.60 -2.92 4.02
C VAL A 30 7.67 -1.74 4.97
N ALA A 31 8.68 -0.90 4.80
CA ALA A 31 8.86 0.36 5.50
C ALA A 31 8.21 1.48 4.68
N ARG A 32 7.15 2.11 5.21
CA ARG A 32 6.48 3.25 4.58
C ARG A 32 7.09 4.56 5.07
N PHE A 33 7.50 5.38 4.12
CA PHE A 33 8.00 6.74 4.30
C PHE A 33 6.89 7.71 3.89
N ASN A 34 6.28 8.36 4.88
CA ASN A 34 5.19 9.32 4.64
C ASN A 34 5.75 10.70 4.34
N PHE A 35 5.77 11.10 3.08
CA PHE A 35 6.28 12.39 2.62
C PHE A 35 5.38 13.59 2.96
N SER A 36 4.24 13.36 3.63
CA SER A 36 3.47 14.45 4.23
C SER A 36 4.18 15.09 5.43
N HIS A 37 5.17 14.40 6.01
CA HIS A 37 5.91 14.81 7.20
C HIS A 37 7.40 14.50 7.05
N GLY A 38 8.23 15.29 7.75
CA GLY A 38 9.67 15.14 7.74
C GLY A 38 10.36 15.82 6.55
N SER A 39 11.66 16.01 6.67
CA SER A 39 12.52 16.54 5.63
C SER A 39 13.17 15.43 4.80
N HIS A 40 13.67 15.74 3.60
CA HIS A 40 14.44 14.81 2.78
C HIS A 40 15.66 14.24 3.52
N ALA A 41 16.34 15.05 4.35
CA ALA A 41 17.48 14.60 5.15
C ALA A 41 17.08 13.56 6.20
N GLU A 42 15.94 13.74 6.88
CA GLU A 42 15.43 12.76 7.83
C GLU A 42 15.04 11.46 7.12
N HIS A 43 14.40 11.55 5.96
CA HIS A 43 14.06 10.37 5.15
C HIS A 43 15.31 9.64 4.68
N GLN A 44 16.35 10.35 4.22
CA GLN A 44 17.61 9.74 3.81
C GLN A 44 18.26 8.96 4.96
N GLY A 45 18.42 9.58 6.11
CA GLY A 45 19.02 8.91 7.28
C GLY A 45 18.22 7.70 7.75
N ARG A 46 16.89 7.77 7.68
CA ARG A 46 16.00 6.66 8.02
C ARG A 46 16.10 5.52 7.00
N TYR A 47 16.21 5.85 5.70
CA TYR A 47 16.42 4.88 4.63
C TYR A 47 17.72 4.08 4.83
N GLU A 48 18.82 4.75 5.14
CA GLU A 48 20.10 4.10 5.37
C GLU A 48 20.04 3.12 6.55
N ARG A 49 19.37 3.52 7.65
CA ARG A 49 19.17 2.64 8.81
C ARG A 49 18.28 1.43 8.47
N VAL A 50 17.22 1.61 7.68
CA VAL A 50 16.37 0.49 7.22
C VAL A 50 17.17 -0.50 6.38
N ARG A 51 17.99 -0.02 5.45
CA ARG A 51 18.83 -0.91 4.62
C ARG A 51 19.86 -1.66 5.45
N SER A 52 20.49 -0.99 6.42
CA SER A 52 21.42 -1.62 7.35
C SER A 52 20.73 -2.70 8.23
N ALA A 53 19.55 -2.41 8.78
CA ALA A 53 18.79 -3.37 9.57
C ALA A 53 18.28 -4.55 8.72
N ALA A 54 17.88 -4.32 7.48
CA ALA A 54 17.49 -5.37 6.53
C ALA A 54 18.68 -6.30 6.20
N GLN A 55 19.87 -5.74 6.03
CA GLN A 55 21.09 -6.51 5.80
C GLN A 55 21.45 -7.37 7.03
N GLU A 56 21.40 -6.80 8.23
CA GLU A 56 21.69 -7.52 9.47
C GLU A 56 20.74 -8.69 9.71
N THR A 57 19.45 -8.49 9.46
CA THR A 57 18.42 -9.52 9.62
C THR A 57 18.34 -10.51 8.46
N GLY A 58 19.02 -10.23 7.32
CA GLY A 58 18.98 -11.02 6.10
C GLY A 58 17.63 -11.01 5.38
N ARG A 59 16.67 -10.14 5.81
CA ARG A 59 15.32 -10.10 5.26
C ARG A 59 15.18 -9.10 4.13
N ALA A 60 14.35 -9.43 3.14
CA ALA A 60 13.91 -8.48 2.13
C ALA A 60 12.93 -7.48 2.74
N ILE A 61 13.28 -6.21 2.74
CA ILE A 61 12.43 -5.10 3.22
C ILE A 61 12.22 -4.12 2.08
N GLY A 62 10.96 -3.97 1.64
CA GLY A 62 10.59 -2.95 0.65
C GLY A 62 10.51 -1.57 1.29
N VAL A 63 10.94 -0.55 0.56
CA VAL A 63 10.76 0.86 0.95
C VAL A 63 9.70 1.48 0.06
N LEU A 64 8.58 1.88 0.67
CA LEU A 64 7.45 2.53 0.03
C LEU A 64 7.50 4.04 0.31
N ALA A 65 7.72 4.84 -0.72
CA ALA A 65 7.59 6.29 -0.68
C ALA A 65 6.12 6.67 -0.91
N ASP A 66 5.46 7.20 0.11
CA ASP A 66 4.05 7.61 0.05
C ASP A 66 3.95 9.12 -0.09
N LEU A 67 3.61 9.58 -1.31
CA LEU A 67 3.51 10.98 -1.67
C LEU A 67 2.30 11.64 -1.00
N GLN A 68 2.44 12.91 -0.63
CA GLN A 68 1.37 13.65 0.07
C GLN A 68 0.11 13.80 -0.78
N GLY A 69 0.28 14.07 -2.08
CA GLY A 69 -0.78 14.44 -2.99
C GLY A 69 -1.23 15.89 -2.84
N PRO A 70 -2.12 16.35 -3.72
CA PRO A 70 -2.61 17.72 -3.75
C PRO A 70 -3.68 17.95 -2.66
N LYS A 71 -3.30 17.79 -1.37
CA LYS A 71 -4.23 17.98 -0.25
C LYS A 71 -4.61 19.45 -0.10
N ILE A 72 -5.90 19.75 -0.19
CA ILE A 72 -6.44 21.09 0.06
C ILE A 72 -6.43 21.33 1.58
N ARG A 73 -6.01 22.51 2.00
CA ARG A 73 -5.90 22.86 3.44
C ARG A 73 -6.39 24.29 3.71
N LEU A 74 -6.81 24.53 4.94
CA LEU A 74 -6.87 25.87 5.48
C LEU A 74 -5.46 26.45 5.63
N GLU A 75 -5.35 27.76 5.51
CA GLU A 75 -4.13 28.52 5.83
C GLU A 75 -3.97 28.67 7.38
N THR A 76 -3.31 29.70 7.85
CA THR A 76 -2.99 29.93 9.25
C THR A 76 -4.01 30.85 9.94
N PHE A 77 -4.21 30.66 11.23
CA PHE A 77 -5.06 31.49 12.08
C PHE A 77 -4.21 32.46 12.93
N ALA A 78 -4.66 33.71 13.03
CA ALA A 78 -3.91 34.77 13.72
C ALA A 78 -3.73 34.50 15.24
N GLU A 79 -4.73 33.95 15.89
CA GLU A 79 -4.75 33.73 17.34
C GLU A 79 -4.76 32.23 17.71
N GLY A 80 -4.45 31.34 16.75
CA GLY A 80 -4.46 29.89 16.95
C GLY A 80 -5.84 29.24 16.72
N PRO A 81 -6.10 28.05 17.27
CA PRO A 81 -7.32 27.30 17.00
C PRO A 81 -8.60 28.08 17.35
N VAL A 82 -9.61 27.95 16.50
CA VAL A 82 -10.94 28.55 16.71
C VAL A 82 -12.02 27.49 16.78
N GLU A 83 -13.03 27.70 17.60
CA GLU A 83 -14.21 26.85 17.71
C GLU A 83 -15.36 27.43 16.92
N LEU A 84 -15.88 26.67 15.99
CA LEU A 84 -17.07 26.98 15.20
C LEU A 84 -18.29 26.32 15.83
N GLU A 85 -19.39 27.00 15.92
CA GLU A 85 -20.67 26.51 16.43
C GLU A 85 -21.64 26.28 15.26
N ARG A 86 -22.57 25.35 15.42
CA ARG A 86 -23.63 25.12 14.43
C ARG A 86 -24.44 26.38 14.18
N GLY A 87 -24.54 26.76 12.90
CA GLY A 87 -25.24 27.97 12.45
C GLY A 87 -24.33 29.18 12.28
N ASP A 88 -23.07 29.13 12.69
CA ASP A 88 -22.10 30.19 12.40
C ASP A 88 -21.91 30.37 10.89
N GLU A 89 -21.65 31.57 10.44
CA GLU A 89 -21.19 31.88 9.10
C GLU A 89 -19.65 31.79 9.07
N PHE A 90 -19.10 31.07 8.10
CA PHE A 90 -17.65 30.96 7.90
C PHE A 90 -17.30 31.12 6.44
N THR A 91 -16.31 31.93 6.13
CA THR A 91 -15.85 32.17 4.74
C THR A 91 -14.51 31.50 4.51
N ILE A 92 -14.42 30.69 3.44
CA ILE A 92 -13.14 30.19 2.94
C ILE A 92 -12.74 31.05 1.75
N THR A 93 -11.57 31.67 1.80
CA THR A 93 -11.12 32.61 0.76
C THR A 93 -9.84 32.14 0.08
N THR A 94 -9.66 32.52 -1.19
CA THR A 94 -8.41 32.32 -1.92
C THR A 94 -7.42 33.47 -1.70
N GLU A 95 -7.82 34.52 -0.98
CA GLU A 95 -6.93 35.62 -0.60
C GLU A 95 -6.03 35.20 0.58
N ASP A 96 -4.88 35.85 0.67
CA ASP A 96 -3.94 35.65 1.77
C ASP A 96 -4.35 36.55 2.94
N VAL A 97 -5.10 35.95 3.86
CA VAL A 97 -5.63 36.63 5.05
C VAL A 97 -5.30 35.82 6.30
N PRO A 98 -4.95 36.47 7.42
CA PRO A 98 -4.88 35.78 8.69
C PRO A 98 -6.28 35.29 9.09
N GLY A 99 -6.41 33.99 9.35
CA GLY A 99 -7.69 33.37 9.70
C GLY A 99 -8.20 33.78 11.09
N ASP A 100 -9.50 33.80 11.23
CA ASP A 100 -10.21 34.03 12.50
C ASP A 100 -11.51 33.19 12.56
N LYS A 101 -12.42 33.49 13.50
CA LYS A 101 -13.70 32.78 13.64
C LYS A 101 -14.66 32.96 12.44
N SER A 102 -14.41 33.93 11.56
CA SER A 102 -15.31 34.30 10.45
C SER A 102 -14.76 33.97 9.06
N ILE A 103 -13.44 33.92 8.91
CA ILE A 103 -12.75 33.74 7.61
C ILE A 103 -11.42 33.04 7.78
N CYS A 104 -11.04 32.23 6.79
CA CYS A 104 -9.68 31.71 6.66
C CYS A 104 -9.32 31.48 5.20
N GLY A 105 -8.04 31.66 4.88
CA GLY A 105 -7.49 31.35 3.58
C GLY A 105 -7.46 29.86 3.27
N THR A 106 -7.34 29.51 1.97
CA THR A 106 -7.12 28.13 1.54
C THR A 106 -5.94 28.04 0.59
N THR A 107 -5.21 26.89 0.66
CA THR A 107 -4.12 26.57 -0.26
C THR A 107 -4.61 26.35 -1.69
N TYR A 108 -5.89 26.07 -1.89
CA TYR A 108 -6.46 25.77 -3.20
C TYR A 108 -7.14 27.00 -3.83
N LYS A 109 -6.42 27.65 -4.75
CA LYS A 109 -6.89 28.87 -5.42
C LYS A 109 -8.04 28.66 -6.42
N GLY A 110 -8.30 27.40 -6.84
CA GLY A 110 -9.43 27.03 -7.70
C GLY A 110 -10.77 26.82 -6.97
N LEU A 111 -10.77 26.83 -5.63
CA LEU A 111 -11.95 26.50 -4.82
C LEU A 111 -13.24 27.21 -5.26
N PRO A 112 -13.26 28.56 -5.49
CA PRO A 112 -14.49 29.23 -5.89
C PRO A 112 -15.04 28.80 -7.26
N GLY A 113 -14.17 28.29 -8.15
CA GLY A 113 -14.55 27.80 -9.47
C GLY A 113 -15.13 26.38 -9.47
N ASP A 114 -14.80 25.60 -8.46
CA ASP A 114 -15.17 24.18 -8.38
C ASP A 114 -16.39 23.92 -7.50
N VAL A 115 -16.71 24.81 -6.55
CA VAL A 115 -17.84 24.62 -5.65
C VAL A 115 -19.06 25.43 -6.06
N SER A 116 -20.23 24.94 -5.69
CA SER A 116 -21.54 25.55 -5.95
C SER A 116 -22.37 25.64 -4.68
N LYS A 117 -23.37 26.51 -4.68
CA LYS A 117 -24.34 26.61 -3.56
C LYS A 117 -24.97 25.25 -3.26
N GLY A 118 -24.89 24.84 -2.01
CA GLY A 118 -25.40 23.58 -1.48
C GLY A 118 -24.33 22.50 -1.35
N ASP A 119 -23.14 22.70 -1.90
CA ASP A 119 -22.05 21.74 -1.77
C ASP A 119 -21.56 21.63 -0.31
N GLN A 120 -21.12 20.45 0.05
CA GLN A 120 -20.59 20.13 1.35
C GLN A 120 -19.08 20.40 1.38
N VAL A 121 -18.60 21.02 2.45
CA VAL A 121 -17.18 21.21 2.73
C VAL A 121 -16.88 20.58 4.09
N LEU A 122 -15.98 19.63 4.12
CA LEU A 122 -15.56 18.95 5.34
C LEU A 122 -14.17 19.42 5.74
N ILE A 123 -13.99 19.75 7.02
CA ILE A 123 -12.71 20.20 7.58
C ILE A 123 -12.28 19.23 8.69
N ASN A 124 -10.95 19.07 8.87
CA ASN A 124 -10.36 18.24 9.92
C ASN A 124 -10.89 16.80 9.87
N ASP A 125 -10.75 16.16 8.70
CA ASP A 125 -11.17 14.77 8.42
C ASP A 125 -12.66 14.52 8.71
N GLY A 126 -13.49 15.52 8.40
CA GLY A 126 -14.94 15.45 8.54
C GLY A 126 -15.50 15.79 9.93
N ASN A 127 -14.63 16.19 10.88
CA ASN A 127 -15.08 16.59 12.22
C ASN A 127 -15.86 17.91 12.22
N VAL A 128 -15.68 18.77 11.21
CA VAL A 128 -16.45 19.99 11.00
C VAL A 128 -17.08 19.94 9.62
N GLU A 129 -18.40 20.13 9.56
CA GLU A 129 -19.15 20.19 8.31
C GLU A 129 -19.66 21.61 8.04
N LEU A 130 -19.34 22.10 6.84
CA LEU A 130 -19.84 23.36 6.31
C LEU A 130 -20.66 23.11 5.06
N ARG A 131 -21.59 24.04 4.77
CA ARG A 131 -22.37 24.03 3.52
C ARG A 131 -22.26 25.37 2.80
N VAL A 132 -21.89 25.30 1.52
CA VAL A 132 -21.76 26.48 0.69
C VAL A 132 -23.11 27.18 0.52
N VAL A 133 -23.16 28.47 0.87
CA VAL A 133 -24.34 29.34 0.73
C VAL A 133 -24.23 30.18 -0.55
N GLU A 134 -23.04 30.75 -0.79
CA GLU A 134 -22.78 31.65 -1.90
C GLU A 134 -21.30 31.63 -2.25
N VAL A 135 -21.00 31.82 -3.54
CA VAL A 135 -19.64 32.10 -4.02
C VAL A 135 -19.61 33.53 -4.55
N ASP A 136 -18.74 34.36 -3.98
CA ASP A 136 -18.60 35.80 -4.30
C ASP A 136 -17.13 36.11 -4.56
N GLY A 137 -16.73 36.12 -5.82
CA GLY A 137 -15.34 36.33 -6.24
C GLY A 137 -14.39 35.31 -5.63
N PRO A 138 -13.40 35.71 -4.81
CA PRO A 138 -12.47 34.80 -4.14
C PRO A 138 -13.07 34.08 -2.93
N ASN A 139 -14.28 34.46 -2.50
CA ASN A 139 -14.86 34.04 -1.23
C ASN A 139 -15.93 32.96 -1.43
N VAL A 140 -15.78 31.88 -0.70
CA VAL A 140 -16.79 30.81 -0.55
C VAL A 140 -17.44 30.99 0.81
N LYS A 141 -18.65 31.58 0.83
CA LYS A 141 -19.43 31.78 2.05
C LYS A 141 -20.15 30.51 2.41
N THR A 142 -20.00 30.06 3.65
CA THR A 142 -20.58 28.83 4.15
C THR A 142 -21.35 29.04 5.43
N ILE A 143 -22.20 28.08 5.78
CA ILE A 143 -22.83 27.96 7.10
C ILE A 143 -22.36 26.66 7.75
N VAL A 144 -22.07 26.70 9.04
CA VAL A 144 -21.65 25.55 9.83
C VAL A 144 -22.85 24.62 10.08
N ILE A 145 -22.77 23.39 9.62
CA ILE A 145 -23.77 22.34 9.84
C ILE A 145 -23.42 21.51 11.09
N GLU A 146 -22.12 21.12 11.21
CA GLU A 146 -21.59 20.47 12.40
C GLU A 146 -20.35 21.24 12.85
N GLY A 147 -20.39 21.74 14.09
CA GLY A 147 -19.35 22.59 14.67
C GLY A 147 -18.19 21.79 15.24
N GLY A 148 -17.11 22.49 15.56
CA GLY A 148 -15.91 21.91 16.17
C GLY A 148 -14.70 22.82 16.04
N VAL A 149 -13.55 22.33 16.51
CA VAL A 149 -12.29 23.08 16.49
C VAL A 149 -11.58 22.93 15.15
N ILE A 150 -11.28 24.08 14.54
CA ILE A 150 -10.41 24.19 13.36
C ILE A 150 -9.12 24.94 13.72
N SER A 151 -8.04 24.67 12.99
CA SER A 151 -6.73 25.28 13.24
C SER A 151 -5.89 25.30 11.97
N ASP A 152 -4.67 25.79 12.08
CA ASP A 152 -3.70 25.87 10.98
C ASP A 152 -3.58 24.56 10.20
N HIS A 153 -3.58 24.72 8.89
CA HIS A 153 -3.30 23.64 7.92
C HIS A 153 -4.23 22.42 7.99
N LYS A 154 -5.41 22.56 8.60
CA LYS A 154 -6.42 21.47 8.59
C LYS A 154 -6.87 21.15 7.17
N GLY A 155 -7.00 19.85 6.87
CA GLY A 155 -7.45 19.37 5.57
C GLY A 155 -8.87 19.80 5.27
N ILE A 156 -9.11 20.17 4.01
CA ILE A 156 -10.42 20.42 3.43
C ILE A 156 -10.74 19.29 2.47
N ASN A 157 -11.92 18.68 2.61
CA ASN A 157 -12.46 17.68 1.70
C ASN A 157 -13.75 18.23 1.08
N LEU A 158 -13.96 17.90 -0.19
CA LEU A 158 -15.09 18.38 -0.99
C LEU A 158 -15.84 17.17 -1.57
N PRO A 159 -16.70 16.50 -0.78
CA PRO A 159 -17.41 15.30 -1.23
C PRO A 159 -18.30 15.60 -2.44
N GLY A 160 -18.20 14.78 -3.48
CA GLY A 160 -19.00 14.93 -4.70
C GLY A 160 -18.57 16.06 -5.64
N THR A 161 -17.61 16.91 -5.25
CA THR A 161 -17.09 17.98 -6.09
C THR A 161 -15.90 17.52 -6.93
N ALA A 162 -15.94 17.76 -8.23
CA ALA A 162 -14.83 17.51 -9.12
C ALA A 162 -13.80 18.64 -9.02
N VAL A 163 -12.75 18.45 -8.22
CA VAL A 163 -11.67 19.44 -8.10
C VAL A 163 -10.68 19.33 -9.24
N ASN A 164 -10.32 20.46 -9.83
CA ASN A 164 -9.37 20.54 -10.94
C ASN A 164 -7.94 20.77 -10.41
N VAL A 165 -7.41 19.78 -9.69
CA VAL A 165 -6.03 19.78 -9.20
C VAL A 165 -5.19 18.78 -9.99
N PRO A 166 -3.89 19.04 -10.26
CA PRO A 166 -3.00 18.05 -10.89
C PRO A 166 -2.87 16.82 -10.00
N ALA A 167 -2.51 15.66 -10.59
CA ALA A 167 -2.28 14.43 -9.83
C ALA A 167 -1.09 14.55 -8.86
N LEU A 168 -0.10 15.36 -9.21
CA LEU A 168 1.07 15.68 -8.40
C LEU A 168 1.14 17.18 -8.12
N SER A 169 1.33 17.56 -6.87
CA SER A 169 1.73 18.92 -6.51
C SER A 169 3.22 19.16 -6.84
N GLU A 170 3.67 20.42 -6.82
CA GLU A 170 5.11 20.73 -6.99
C GLU A 170 5.96 20.02 -5.94
N LYS A 171 5.48 19.97 -4.69
CA LYS A 171 6.13 19.22 -3.62
C LYS A 171 6.22 17.72 -3.94
N ASP A 172 5.14 17.11 -4.47
CA ASP A 172 5.16 15.70 -4.83
C ASP A 172 6.16 15.40 -5.95
N VAL A 173 6.36 16.32 -6.89
CA VAL A 173 7.38 16.20 -7.93
C VAL A 173 8.78 16.15 -7.32
N ASP A 174 9.09 17.06 -6.40
CA ASP A 174 10.39 17.11 -5.70
C ASP A 174 10.58 15.87 -4.81
N ASP A 175 9.56 15.48 -4.06
CA ASP A 175 9.57 14.29 -3.22
C ASP A 175 9.75 13.00 -4.02
N LEU A 176 9.09 12.89 -5.18
CA LEU A 176 9.22 11.73 -6.07
C LEU A 176 10.64 11.63 -6.63
N ARG A 177 11.21 12.72 -7.13
CA ARG A 177 12.60 12.73 -7.60
C ARG A 177 13.57 12.32 -6.49
N PHE A 178 13.42 12.91 -5.31
CA PHE A 178 14.22 12.56 -4.15
C PHE A 178 14.06 11.08 -3.77
N ALA A 179 12.83 10.56 -3.69
CA ALA A 179 12.57 9.16 -3.35
C ALA A 179 13.19 8.18 -4.35
N LEU A 180 13.15 8.49 -5.65
CA LEU A 180 13.80 7.70 -6.69
C LEU A 180 15.32 7.71 -6.55
N GLN A 181 15.93 8.88 -6.30
CA GLN A 181 17.37 9.02 -6.09
C GLN A 181 17.83 8.35 -4.79
N MET A 182 17.05 8.45 -3.71
CA MET A 182 17.28 7.76 -2.44
C MET A 182 17.28 6.22 -2.61
N GLY A 183 16.53 5.69 -3.56
CA GLY A 183 16.49 4.24 -3.82
C GLY A 183 15.24 3.53 -3.28
N CYS A 184 14.07 4.20 -3.24
CA CYS A 184 12.82 3.56 -2.86
C CYS A 184 12.48 2.39 -3.81
N ASP A 185 11.77 1.38 -3.31
CA ASP A 185 11.38 0.21 -4.12
C ASP A 185 9.98 0.35 -4.70
N LEU A 186 9.13 1.16 -4.07
CA LEU A 186 7.71 1.35 -4.38
C LEU A 186 7.34 2.83 -4.16
N VAL A 187 6.40 3.35 -4.93
CA VAL A 187 5.80 4.67 -4.73
C VAL A 187 4.30 4.52 -4.55
N ALA A 188 3.70 5.23 -3.60
CA ALA A 188 2.25 5.35 -3.48
C ALA A 188 1.82 6.76 -3.90
N LEU A 189 0.82 6.84 -4.80
CA LEU A 189 0.24 8.07 -5.29
C LEU A 189 -1.09 8.33 -4.57
N SER A 190 -1.17 9.46 -3.87
CA SER A 190 -2.36 9.88 -3.13
C SER A 190 -3.42 10.51 -4.04
N PHE A 191 -4.67 10.42 -3.62
CA PHE A 191 -5.83 11.04 -4.27
C PHE A 191 -6.03 10.67 -5.74
N VAL A 192 -5.71 9.43 -6.11
CA VAL A 192 -5.95 8.90 -7.46
C VAL A 192 -7.44 8.99 -7.80
N ARG A 193 -7.76 9.46 -9.01
CA ARG A 193 -9.11 9.62 -9.54
C ARG A 193 -9.38 8.66 -10.70
N ASP A 194 -8.38 8.47 -11.56
CA ASP A 194 -8.49 7.60 -12.73
C ASP A 194 -7.15 6.98 -13.17
N ALA A 195 -7.20 6.24 -14.26
CA ALA A 195 -6.05 5.51 -14.81
C ALA A 195 -4.95 6.42 -15.40
N HIS A 196 -5.24 7.68 -15.70
CA HIS A 196 -4.27 8.59 -16.34
C HIS A 196 -3.35 9.26 -15.33
N ASP A 197 -3.75 9.32 -14.06
CA ASP A 197 -2.97 9.94 -12.99
C ASP A 197 -1.56 9.31 -12.84
N VAL A 198 -1.39 8.03 -13.21
CA VAL A 198 -0.09 7.36 -13.19
C VAL A 198 0.89 7.91 -14.24
N ASN A 199 0.40 8.55 -15.31
CA ASN A 199 1.25 9.01 -16.41
C ASN A 199 2.21 10.13 -15.98
N ASP A 200 1.77 11.03 -15.09
CA ASP A 200 2.62 12.09 -14.55
C ASP A 200 3.75 11.52 -13.70
N VAL A 201 3.46 10.49 -12.90
CA VAL A 201 4.49 9.77 -12.13
C VAL A 201 5.47 9.07 -13.06
N HIS A 202 4.97 8.37 -14.08
CA HIS A 202 5.81 7.66 -15.05
C HIS A 202 6.72 8.61 -15.84
N LYS A 203 6.23 9.80 -16.19
CA LYS A 203 7.02 10.82 -16.88
C LYS A 203 8.23 11.22 -16.05
N ILE A 204 8.06 11.51 -14.76
CA ILE A 204 9.14 11.85 -13.85
C ILE A 204 10.11 10.68 -13.69
N MET A 205 9.58 9.46 -13.55
CA MET A 205 10.41 8.25 -13.46
C MET A 205 11.28 8.04 -14.71
N ASP A 206 10.76 8.37 -15.90
CA ASP A 206 11.52 8.29 -17.16
C ASP A 206 12.62 9.37 -17.22
N GLU A 207 12.32 10.58 -16.75
CA GLU A 207 13.30 11.66 -16.64
C GLU A 207 14.44 11.29 -15.67
N GLU A 208 14.14 10.63 -14.55
CA GLU A 208 15.12 10.13 -13.58
C GLU A 208 15.82 8.81 -14.02
N GLY A 209 15.37 8.21 -15.12
CA GLY A 209 15.91 6.93 -15.64
C GLY A 209 15.65 5.73 -14.74
N ARG A 210 14.68 5.82 -13.81
CA ARG A 210 14.36 4.77 -12.86
C ARG A 210 12.87 4.57 -12.69
N ARG A 211 12.35 3.44 -13.12
CA ARG A 211 10.96 3.03 -12.89
C ARG A 211 10.85 2.07 -11.73
N VAL A 212 9.90 2.35 -10.82
CA VAL A 212 9.50 1.46 -9.73
C VAL A 212 7.98 1.28 -9.78
N PRO A 213 7.41 0.22 -9.18
CA PRO A 213 5.97 0.02 -9.13
C PRO A 213 5.25 1.18 -8.42
N VAL A 214 4.12 1.60 -8.98
CA VAL A 214 3.25 2.66 -8.45
C VAL A 214 1.98 2.05 -7.86
N ILE A 215 1.73 2.36 -6.60
CA ILE A 215 0.56 1.93 -5.83
C ILE A 215 -0.48 3.05 -5.84
N ALA A 216 -1.66 2.80 -6.40
CA ALA A 216 -2.78 3.75 -6.35
C ALA A 216 -3.39 3.79 -4.96
N LYS A 217 -3.48 4.96 -4.33
CA LYS A 217 -4.26 5.14 -3.11
C LYS A 217 -5.70 5.48 -3.49
N VAL A 218 -6.62 4.57 -3.17
CA VAL A 218 -8.06 4.75 -3.42
C VAL A 218 -8.65 5.48 -2.21
N GLU A 219 -8.82 6.78 -2.38
CA GLU A 219 -9.26 7.77 -1.37
C GLU A 219 -10.44 8.60 -1.88
N LYS A 220 -10.72 8.54 -3.19
CA LYS A 220 -11.71 9.37 -3.85
C LYS A 220 -12.85 8.54 -4.46
N PRO A 221 -14.10 9.06 -4.46
CA PRO A 221 -15.24 8.40 -5.11
C PRO A 221 -14.97 8.08 -6.59
N GLN A 222 -14.29 8.96 -7.32
CA GLN A 222 -13.95 8.77 -8.74
C GLN A 222 -13.08 7.52 -8.95
N ALA A 223 -12.12 7.25 -8.06
CA ALA A 223 -11.31 6.03 -8.14
C ALA A 223 -12.13 4.77 -7.86
N VAL A 224 -13.17 4.87 -7.01
CA VAL A 224 -14.11 3.77 -6.74
C VAL A 224 -14.96 3.48 -7.97
N GLU A 225 -15.45 4.51 -8.67
CA GLU A 225 -16.22 4.38 -9.90
C GLU A 225 -15.37 3.80 -11.04
N ASN A 226 -14.09 4.20 -11.12
CA ASN A 226 -13.13 3.80 -12.15
C ASN A 226 -12.21 2.64 -11.73
N MET A 227 -12.55 1.88 -10.67
CA MET A 227 -11.62 0.93 -10.02
C MET A 227 -11.01 -0.11 -10.98
N GLU A 228 -11.73 -0.56 -12.00
CA GLU A 228 -11.20 -1.52 -12.99
C GLU A 228 -10.09 -0.90 -13.83
N ALA A 229 -10.26 0.35 -14.28
CA ALA A 229 -9.25 1.08 -15.04
C ALA A 229 -8.04 1.45 -14.17
N VAL A 230 -8.28 1.90 -12.93
CA VAL A 230 -7.22 2.19 -11.95
C VAL A 230 -6.39 0.93 -11.67
N VAL A 231 -7.03 -0.19 -11.32
CA VAL A 231 -6.31 -1.45 -11.08
C VAL A 231 -5.58 -1.94 -12.33
N ALA A 232 -6.08 -1.67 -13.53
CA ALA A 232 -5.39 -2.04 -14.77
C ALA A 232 -4.11 -1.22 -14.99
N ALA A 233 -4.15 0.09 -14.73
CA ALA A 233 -3.06 1.03 -15.01
C ALA A 233 -1.93 0.99 -13.95
N PHE A 234 -2.26 0.90 -12.67
CA PHE A 234 -1.30 0.91 -11.57
C PHE A 234 -0.75 -0.49 -11.26
N ASP A 235 0.39 -0.57 -10.57
CA ASP A 235 1.07 -1.84 -10.22
C ASP A 235 0.52 -2.48 -8.96
N GLY A 236 -0.21 -1.75 -8.14
CA GLY A 236 -0.89 -2.20 -6.93
C GLY A 236 -1.88 -1.16 -6.43
N VAL A 237 -2.58 -1.48 -5.35
CA VAL A 237 -3.59 -0.60 -4.76
C VAL A 237 -3.43 -0.54 -3.25
N MET A 238 -3.67 0.64 -2.68
CA MET A 238 -3.88 0.85 -1.25
C MET A 238 -5.31 1.34 -1.02
N VAL A 239 -6.09 0.58 -0.26
CA VAL A 239 -7.41 0.99 0.21
C VAL A 239 -7.20 1.86 1.44
N ALA A 240 -7.15 3.17 1.24
CA ALA A 240 -6.89 4.16 2.29
C ALA A 240 -8.23 4.59 2.90
N ARG A 241 -8.74 3.76 3.81
CA ARG A 241 -10.12 3.83 4.33
C ARG A 241 -10.41 5.13 5.09
N GLY A 242 -9.41 5.73 5.73
CA GLY A 242 -9.56 6.98 6.47
C GLY A 242 -10.03 8.11 5.56
N ASP A 243 -9.23 8.45 4.56
CA ASP A 243 -9.56 9.52 3.61
C ASP A 243 -10.79 9.15 2.74
N LEU A 244 -10.92 7.87 2.36
CA LEU A 244 -12.09 7.41 1.60
C LEU A 244 -13.39 7.60 2.38
N ALA A 245 -13.41 7.29 3.67
CA ALA A 245 -14.62 7.40 4.50
C ALA A 245 -15.07 8.84 4.76
N VAL A 246 -14.19 9.82 4.52
CA VAL A 246 -14.55 11.25 4.60
C VAL A 246 -15.37 11.69 3.37
N GLU A 247 -15.09 11.13 2.19
CA GLU A 247 -15.73 11.55 0.94
C GLU A 247 -16.70 10.52 0.34
N TYR A 248 -16.74 9.31 0.90
CA TYR A 248 -17.61 8.23 0.42
C TYR A 248 -18.45 7.68 1.57
N PRO A 249 -19.72 7.25 1.33
CA PRO A 249 -20.57 6.75 2.40
C PRO A 249 -19.88 5.65 3.23
N LEU A 250 -19.73 5.89 4.52
CA LEU A 250 -18.97 5.05 5.45
C LEU A 250 -19.41 3.59 5.41
N GLU A 251 -20.73 3.38 5.36
CA GLU A 251 -21.34 2.05 5.33
C GLU A 251 -21.01 1.25 4.04
N ARG A 252 -20.53 1.93 3.00
CA ARG A 252 -20.12 1.31 1.72
C ARG A 252 -18.63 1.01 1.63
N VAL A 253 -17.80 1.64 2.47
CA VAL A 253 -16.33 1.46 2.43
C VAL A 253 -15.91 -0.01 2.57
N PRO A 254 -16.52 -0.84 3.46
CA PRO A 254 -16.18 -2.26 3.55
C PRO A 254 -16.44 -3.03 2.24
N MET A 255 -17.48 -2.68 1.49
CA MET A 255 -17.79 -3.32 0.21
C MET A 255 -16.81 -2.89 -0.89
N VAL A 256 -16.36 -1.64 -0.87
CA VAL A 256 -15.31 -1.13 -1.77
C VAL A 256 -14.01 -1.88 -1.52
N GLN A 257 -13.61 -2.05 -0.24
CA GLN A 257 -12.44 -2.85 0.14
C GLN A 257 -12.49 -4.25 -0.46
N LYS A 258 -13.58 -4.99 -0.25
CA LYS A 258 -13.75 -6.36 -0.76
C LYS A 258 -13.65 -6.44 -2.28
N ARG A 259 -14.27 -5.51 -2.98
CA ARG A 259 -14.23 -5.45 -4.46
C ARG A 259 -12.83 -5.15 -4.98
N LEU A 260 -12.11 -4.19 -4.37
CA LEU A 260 -10.74 -3.85 -4.76
C LEU A 260 -9.79 -5.02 -4.49
N VAL A 261 -9.89 -5.67 -3.32
CA VAL A 261 -9.08 -6.85 -2.99
C VAL A 261 -9.29 -7.96 -4.02
N GLU A 262 -10.55 -8.27 -4.35
CA GLU A 262 -10.88 -9.28 -5.36
C GLU A 262 -10.32 -8.90 -6.74
N LEU A 263 -10.49 -7.64 -7.15
CA LEU A 263 -10.04 -7.13 -8.44
C LEU A 263 -8.52 -7.16 -8.57
N CYS A 264 -7.79 -6.77 -7.52
CA CYS A 264 -6.33 -6.82 -7.47
C CYS A 264 -5.83 -8.28 -7.58
N ARG A 265 -6.42 -9.21 -6.84
CA ARG A 265 -6.09 -10.64 -6.94
C ARG A 265 -6.30 -11.17 -8.36
N ARG A 266 -7.41 -10.81 -9.03
CA ARG A 266 -7.67 -11.20 -10.44
C ARG A 266 -6.57 -10.72 -11.38
N ASN A 267 -6.01 -9.55 -11.12
CA ASN A 267 -4.97 -8.92 -11.94
C ASN A 267 -3.54 -9.26 -11.49
N ALA A 268 -3.35 -10.10 -10.48
CA ALA A 268 -2.05 -10.44 -9.88
C ALA A 268 -1.28 -9.18 -9.41
N LYS A 269 -2.00 -8.21 -8.84
CA LYS A 269 -1.46 -6.96 -8.30
C LYS A 269 -1.62 -6.95 -6.77
N PRO A 270 -0.61 -6.53 -6.01
CA PRO A 270 -0.70 -6.46 -4.57
C PRO A 270 -1.73 -5.42 -4.11
N VAL A 271 -2.40 -5.70 -3.01
CA VAL A 271 -3.33 -4.78 -2.37
C VAL A 271 -3.03 -4.64 -0.89
N ILE A 272 -2.96 -3.38 -0.44
CA ILE A 272 -2.74 -2.98 0.95
C ILE A 272 -4.08 -2.49 1.51
N VAL A 273 -4.50 -3.00 2.67
CA VAL A 273 -5.58 -2.42 3.45
C VAL A 273 -4.98 -1.53 4.53
N ALA A 274 -5.38 -0.26 4.56
CA ALA A 274 -4.71 0.77 5.32
C ALA A 274 -5.67 1.60 6.17
N THR A 275 -5.09 2.30 7.14
CA THR A 275 -5.68 3.25 8.09
C THR A 275 -6.59 2.62 9.14
N GLN A 276 -6.44 3.07 10.38
CA GLN A 276 -7.24 2.69 11.55
C GLN A 276 -7.32 1.17 11.77
N MET A 277 -6.23 0.45 11.48
CA MET A 277 -6.21 -1.01 11.63
C MET A 277 -6.09 -1.43 13.11
N MET A 278 -5.25 -0.72 13.87
CA MET A 278 -5.03 -0.95 15.31
C MET A 278 -4.81 0.39 16.03
N GLU A 279 -5.58 1.40 15.72
CA GLU A 279 -5.41 2.80 16.14
C GLU A 279 -5.36 2.95 17.67
N SER A 280 -6.15 2.16 18.41
CA SER A 280 -6.12 2.19 19.87
C SER A 280 -4.73 1.84 20.43
N MET A 281 -3.89 1.10 19.68
CA MET A 281 -2.53 0.77 20.09
C MET A 281 -1.52 1.92 19.93
N ILE A 282 -1.94 3.07 19.43
CA ILE A 282 -1.13 4.30 19.55
C ILE A 282 -0.83 4.58 21.03
N THR A 283 -1.83 4.41 21.90
CA THR A 283 -1.74 4.73 23.33
C THR A 283 -1.94 3.52 24.25
N ASN A 284 -2.49 2.42 23.77
CA ASN A 284 -2.77 1.23 24.56
C ASN A 284 -1.90 0.05 24.12
N SER A 285 -1.54 -0.80 25.06
CA SER A 285 -0.71 -2.01 24.80
C SER A 285 -1.49 -3.17 24.16
N ARG A 286 -2.80 -3.04 23.97
CA ARG A 286 -3.67 -4.05 23.36
C ARG A 286 -4.71 -3.39 22.47
N PRO A 287 -5.08 -4.04 21.33
CA PRO A 287 -6.13 -3.55 20.46
C PRO A 287 -7.51 -3.81 21.04
N THR A 288 -8.50 -3.15 20.49
CA THR A 288 -9.91 -3.49 20.69
C THR A 288 -10.28 -4.77 19.97
N ARG A 289 -11.41 -5.39 20.34
CA ARG A 289 -11.96 -6.54 19.62
C ARG A 289 -12.40 -6.19 18.19
N ALA A 290 -12.87 -4.96 17.98
CA ALA A 290 -13.25 -4.46 16.66
C ALA A 290 -12.04 -4.39 15.71
N GLU A 291 -10.92 -3.85 16.18
CA GLU A 291 -9.67 -3.78 15.41
C GLU A 291 -9.11 -5.16 15.10
N ALA A 292 -9.10 -6.07 16.06
CA ALA A 292 -8.68 -7.45 15.81
C ALA A 292 -9.56 -8.14 14.76
N SER A 293 -10.88 -7.89 14.79
CA SER A 293 -11.82 -8.37 13.78
C SER A 293 -11.57 -7.73 12.42
N ASP A 294 -11.25 -6.45 12.37
CA ASP A 294 -10.98 -5.71 11.13
C ASP A 294 -9.71 -6.22 10.42
N VAL A 295 -8.61 -6.39 11.18
CA VAL A 295 -7.38 -6.99 10.64
C VAL A 295 -7.66 -8.40 10.10
N ALA A 296 -8.36 -9.25 10.86
CA ALA A 296 -8.70 -10.60 10.43
C ALA A 296 -9.56 -10.60 9.15
N ASN A 297 -10.56 -9.71 9.07
CA ASN A 297 -11.41 -9.58 7.89
C ASN A 297 -10.63 -9.14 6.65
N ALA A 298 -9.70 -8.20 6.75
CA ALA A 298 -8.84 -7.80 5.63
C ALA A 298 -8.05 -9.00 5.06
N ILE A 299 -7.54 -9.87 5.94
CA ILE A 299 -6.83 -11.10 5.54
C ILE A 299 -7.79 -12.12 4.91
N LEU A 300 -8.96 -12.33 5.50
CA LEU A 300 -9.98 -13.25 4.97
C LEU A 300 -10.54 -12.77 3.62
N ASP A 301 -10.61 -11.46 3.38
CA ASP A 301 -10.93 -10.88 2.07
C ASP A 301 -9.87 -11.20 1.03
N GLY A 302 -8.63 -11.50 1.46
CA GLY A 302 -7.50 -11.87 0.61
C GLY A 302 -6.51 -10.74 0.34
N ALA A 303 -6.40 -9.74 1.21
CA ALA A 303 -5.39 -8.70 1.11
C ALA A 303 -3.96 -9.26 1.08
N ASP A 304 -3.07 -8.63 0.34
CA ASP A 304 -1.64 -8.96 0.34
C ASP A 304 -0.95 -8.40 1.59
N ALA A 305 -1.36 -7.22 2.02
CA ALA A 305 -0.78 -6.55 3.17
C ALA A 305 -1.80 -5.75 3.97
N VAL A 306 -1.49 -5.56 5.25
CA VAL A 306 -2.15 -4.63 6.15
C VAL A 306 -1.15 -3.58 6.62
N MET A 307 -1.59 -2.35 6.84
CA MET A 307 -0.69 -1.23 7.14
C MET A 307 -0.95 -0.63 8.53
N LEU A 308 0.15 -0.32 9.22
CA LEU A 308 0.18 0.49 10.43
C LEU A 308 0.65 1.91 10.09
N SER A 309 -0.03 2.91 10.61
CA SER A 309 0.23 4.35 10.40
C SER A 309 0.86 4.98 11.66
N ALA A 310 0.09 5.73 12.42
CA ALA A 310 0.53 6.35 13.66
C ALA A 310 0.94 5.33 14.72
N GLU A 311 0.34 4.14 14.70
CA GLU A 311 0.60 3.04 15.61
C GLU A 311 2.10 2.64 15.64
N SER A 312 2.76 2.69 14.49
CA SER A 312 4.19 2.35 14.37
C SER A 312 5.10 3.56 14.27
N SER A 313 4.59 4.74 13.86
CA SER A 313 5.44 5.93 13.63
C SER A 313 5.60 6.83 14.86
N VAL A 314 4.57 6.99 15.66
CA VAL A 314 4.54 7.87 16.85
C VAL A 314 3.91 7.20 18.07
N GLY A 315 3.36 5.99 17.93
CA GLY A 315 2.69 5.25 19.00
C GLY A 315 3.64 4.87 20.14
N ALA A 316 3.08 4.65 21.31
CA ALA A 316 3.84 4.23 22.51
C ALA A 316 4.27 2.75 22.47
N TYR A 317 3.64 1.93 21.63
CA TYR A 317 3.84 0.47 21.58
C TYR A 317 4.12 -0.07 20.17
N PRO A 318 5.06 0.50 19.37
CA PRO A 318 5.22 0.17 17.96
C PRO A 318 5.56 -1.30 17.73
N ILE A 319 6.49 -1.87 18.46
CA ILE A 319 6.93 -3.27 18.31
C ILE A 319 5.82 -4.25 18.72
N GLU A 320 5.15 -3.99 19.85
CA GLU A 320 4.05 -4.83 20.31
C GLU A 320 2.85 -4.78 19.36
N THR A 321 2.62 -3.65 18.70
CA THR A 321 1.58 -3.50 17.69
C THR A 321 1.86 -4.43 16.50
N VAL A 322 3.09 -4.44 15.98
CA VAL A 322 3.48 -5.34 14.87
C VAL A 322 3.37 -6.81 15.29
N LYS A 323 3.83 -7.16 16.49
CA LYS A 323 3.72 -8.54 17.03
C LYS A 323 2.26 -8.96 17.15
N THR A 324 1.39 -8.08 17.65
CA THR A 324 -0.04 -8.36 17.83
C THR A 324 -0.74 -8.50 16.47
N MET A 325 -0.49 -7.59 15.53
CA MET A 325 -0.99 -7.70 14.16
C MET A 325 -0.53 -9.01 13.51
N SER A 326 0.74 -9.38 13.68
CA SER A 326 1.28 -10.63 13.16
C SER A 326 0.56 -11.86 13.70
N LYS A 327 0.20 -11.88 15.01
CA LYS A 327 -0.58 -12.99 15.61
C LYS A 327 -1.99 -13.07 15.04
N ILE A 328 -2.69 -11.95 14.87
CA ILE A 328 -4.03 -11.91 14.28
C ILE A 328 -3.99 -12.40 12.83
N VAL A 329 -3.01 -11.93 12.06
CA VAL A 329 -2.81 -12.35 10.67
C VAL A 329 -2.60 -13.86 10.56
N VAL A 330 -1.71 -14.44 11.39
CA VAL A 330 -1.43 -15.88 11.40
C VAL A 330 -2.70 -16.68 11.70
N ALA A 331 -3.47 -16.29 12.72
CA ALA A 331 -4.71 -16.98 13.09
C ALA A 331 -5.76 -16.93 11.95
N ALA A 332 -5.90 -15.77 11.28
CA ALA A 332 -6.80 -15.64 10.14
C ALA A 332 -6.34 -16.48 8.93
N GLU A 333 -5.04 -16.57 8.69
CA GLU A 333 -4.46 -17.38 7.61
C GLU A 333 -4.60 -18.88 7.86
N GLU A 334 -4.47 -19.35 9.08
CA GLU A 334 -4.72 -20.76 9.45
C GLU A 334 -6.13 -21.18 9.08
N GLU A 335 -7.13 -20.35 9.39
CA GLU A 335 -8.53 -20.58 9.00
C GLU A 335 -8.70 -20.51 7.47
N LEU A 336 -8.05 -19.57 6.78
CA LEU A 336 -8.12 -19.43 5.32
C LEU A 336 -7.52 -20.65 4.61
N LEU A 337 -6.33 -21.07 5.03
CA LEU A 337 -5.59 -22.16 4.39
C LEU A 337 -6.22 -23.53 4.65
N SER A 338 -6.94 -23.70 5.77
CA SER A 338 -7.68 -24.93 6.07
C SER A 338 -8.76 -25.25 5.03
N LYS A 339 -9.19 -24.25 4.25
CA LYS A 339 -10.22 -24.37 3.20
C LYS A 339 -9.65 -24.76 1.83
N GLY A 340 -8.34 -24.97 1.73
CA GLY A 340 -7.64 -25.31 0.48
C GLY A 340 -7.43 -24.13 -0.46
N LEU A 341 -7.07 -24.42 -1.73
CA LEU A 341 -6.85 -23.40 -2.75
C LEU A 341 -8.04 -22.46 -2.88
N GLN A 342 -7.78 -21.17 -2.74
CA GLN A 342 -8.81 -20.13 -2.86
C GLN A 342 -9.13 -19.86 -4.33
N PRO A 343 -10.33 -20.16 -4.82
CA PRO A 343 -10.67 -19.91 -6.21
C PRO A 343 -10.62 -18.40 -6.50
N LEU A 344 -10.01 -18.04 -7.64
CA LEU A 344 -10.22 -16.73 -8.22
C LEU A 344 -11.62 -16.72 -8.81
N VAL A 345 -12.51 -15.95 -8.24
CA VAL A 345 -13.91 -15.75 -8.68
C VAL A 345 -14.47 -16.86 -9.56
N PRO A 346 -15.51 -17.56 -9.16
CA PRO A 346 -16.10 -18.66 -9.92
C PRO A 346 -16.32 -18.26 -11.39
N GLY A 347 -15.83 -19.08 -12.33
CA GLY A 347 -16.11 -18.97 -13.75
C GLY A 347 -15.18 -18.12 -14.62
N LYS A 348 -14.25 -17.30 -14.07
CA LYS A 348 -13.27 -16.54 -14.90
C LYS A 348 -11.95 -17.29 -15.03
N LYS A 349 -11.67 -17.77 -16.25
CA LYS A 349 -10.40 -18.43 -16.61
C LYS A 349 -9.26 -17.40 -16.68
N PRO A 350 -7.99 -17.82 -16.38
CA PRO A 350 -6.82 -17.01 -16.69
C PRO A 350 -6.78 -16.67 -18.18
N ARG A 351 -6.52 -15.39 -18.50
CA ARG A 351 -6.50 -14.92 -19.90
C ARG A 351 -5.11 -14.90 -20.52
N THR A 352 -4.06 -15.23 -19.72
CA THR A 352 -2.67 -15.17 -20.17
C THR A 352 -1.98 -16.52 -19.99
N GLN A 353 -1.00 -16.81 -20.84
CA GLN A 353 -0.17 -18.00 -20.74
C GLN A 353 0.46 -18.12 -19.34
N GLY A 354 1.15 -17.09 -18.85
CA GLY A 354 1.76 -17.12 -17.53
C GLY A 354 0.74 -17.31 -16.38
N GLY A 355 -0.48 -16.79 -16.53
CA GLY A 355 -1.57 -17.03 -15.58
C GLY A 355 -2.03 -18.49 -15.56
N SER A 356 -2.07 -19.15 -16.72
CA SER A 356 -2.43 -20.58 -16.82
C SER A 356 -1.34 -21.48 -16.26
N VAL A 357 -0.08 -21.16 -16.55
CA VAL A 357 1.11 -21.86 -16.01
C VAL A 357 1.16 -21.74 -14.49
N ALA A 358 0.98 -20.54 -13.95
CA ALA A 358 0.96 -20.32 -12.48
C ALA A 358 -0.18 -21.08 -11.80
N ARG A 359 -1.37 -21.14 -12.41
CA ARG A 359 -2.49 -21.93 -11.91
C ARG A 359 -2.15 -23.42 -11.87
N ALA A 360 -1.66 -23.96 -12.98
CA ALA A 360 -1.28 -25.37 -13.07
C ALA A 360 -0.22 -25.71 -12.02
N ALA A 361 0.77 -24.85 -11.81
CA ALA A 361 1.80 -25.07 -10.79
C ALA A 361 1.22 -25.14 -9.36
N CYS A 362 0.27 -24.24 -9.01
CA CYS A 362 -0.40 -24.30 -7.72
C CYS A 362 -1.23 -25.57 -7.56
N GLU A 363 -2.01 -25.98 -8.59
CA GLU A 363 -2.83 -27.19 -8.57
C GLU A 363 -1.97 -28.46 -8.48
N ILE A 364 -0.82 -28.51 -9.20
CA ILE A 364 0.13 -29.63 -9.11
C ILE A 364 0.75 -29.69 -7.70
N ALA A 365 1.17 -28.55 -7.14
CA ALA A 365 1.76 -28.52 -5.81
C ALA A 365 0.77 -28.95 -4.73
N ASP A 366 -0.49 -28.55 -4.83
CA ASP A 366 -1.56 -28.97 -3.92
C ASP A 366 -1.83 -30.49 -4.03
N PHE A 367 -1.98 -30.98 -5.26
CA PHE A 367 -2.28 -32.39 -5.54
C PHE A 367 -1.16 -33.35 -5.09
N LEU A 368 0.10 -32.97 -5.26
CA LEU A 368 1.27 -33.77 -4.88
C LEU A 368 1.69 -33.59 -3.41
N GLY A 369 1.02 -32.72 -2.64
CA GLY A 369 1.48 -32.37 -1.30
C GLY A 369 2.86 -31.68 -1.31
N GLY A 370 3.12 -30.87 -2.33
CA GLY A 370 4.39 -30.19 -2.52
C GLY A 370 4.75 -29.28 -1.33
N LYS A 371 6.03 -29.20 -1.01
CA LYS A 371 6.55 -28.43 0.12
C LYS A 371 6.67 -26.93 -0.19
N GLY A 372 6.86 -26.59 -1.47
CA GLY A 372 7.01 -25.20 -1.91
C GLY A 372 6.73 -25.00 -3.40
N LEU A 373 6.43 -23.74 -3.72
CA LEU A 373 6.39 -23.22 -5.09
C LEU A 373 7.67 -22.42 -5.32
N VAL A 374 8.28 -22.56 -6.49
CA VAL A 374 9.47 -21.81 -6.88
C VAL A 374 9.15 -20.94 -8.10
N ALA A 375 9.50 -19.68 -8.06
CA ALA A 375 9.34 -18.74 -9.15
C ALA A 375 10.70 -18.14 -9.56
N PHE A 376 11.19 -18.44 -10.75
CA PHE A 376 12.24 -17.63 -11.37
C PHE A 376 11.60 -16.41 -12.02
N THR A 377 12.03 -15.22 -11.63
CA THR A 377 11.39 -13.99 -12.06
C THR A 377 12.38 -12.83 -12.16
N LYS A 378 12.31 -12.07 -13.23
CA LYS A 378 13.11 -10.85 -13.42
C LYS A 378 12.37 -9.60 -12.90
N SER A 379 11.07 -9.55 -13.08
CA SER A 379 10.21 -8.39 -12.73
C SER A 379 9.24 -8.66 -11.57
N GLY A 380 9.30 -9.85 -10.96
CA GLY A 380 8.34 -10.28 -9.93
C GLY A 380 7.02 -10.82 -10.48
N ASP A 381 6.72 -10.72 -11.78
CA ASP A 381 5.40 -11.08 -12.34
C ASP A 381 5.03 -12.55 -12.09
N THR A 382 5.95 -13.49 -12.32
CA THR A 382 5.72 -14.93 -12.07
C THR A 382 5.34 -15.19 -10.61
N ALA A 383 6.07 -14.58 -9.67
CA ALA A 383 5.78 -14.72 -8.23
C ALA A 383 4.42 -14.14 -7.85
N ARG A 384 4.06 -12.97 -8.37
CA ARG A 384 2.74 -12.35 -8.14
C ARG A 384 1.61 -13.19 -8.75
N ARG A 385 1.83 -13.82 -9.90
CA ARG A 385 0.87 -14.75 -10.52
C ARG A 385 0.62 -16.00 -9.69
N LEU A 386 1.63 -16.55 -9.04
CA LEU A 386 1.47 -17.65 -8.06
C LEU A 386 0.74 -17.14 -6.80
N SER A 387 1.19 -16.02 -6.26
CA SER A 387 0.67 -15.42 -5.02
C SER A 387 -0.85 -15.24 -5.04
N ARG A 388 -1.43 -14.80 -6.16
CA ARG A 388 -2.88 -14.54 -6.26
C ARG A 388 -3.77 -15.75 -6.00
N TYR A 389 -3.25 -16.98 -6.12
CA TYR A 389 -4.00 -18.21 -5.86
C TYR A 389 -4.07 -18.58 -4.38
N ARG A 390 -3.28 -17.91 -3.52
CA ARG A 390 -3.24 -18.16 -2.07
C ARG A 390 -3.01 -19.64 -1.74
N ALA A 391 -2.09 -20.28 -2.47
CA ALA A 391 -1.73 -21.68 -2.24
C ALA A 391 -1.18 -21.90 -0.81
N ALA A 392 -1.40 -23.11 -0.28
CA ALA A 392 -0.88 -23.48 1.04
C ALA A 392 0.66 -23.52 1.08
N GLN A 393 1.30 -23.78 -0.06
CA GLN A 393 2.75 -23.84 -0.20
C GLN A 393 3.39 -22.44 -0.17
N PRO A 394 4.54 -22.25 0.53
CA PRO A 394 5.33 -21.02 0.44
C PRO A 394 5.84 -20.82 -0.97
N ILE A 395 5.95 -19.55 -1.40
CA ILE A 395 6.49 -19.18 -2.70
C ILE A 395 7.91 -18.65 -2.50
N GLN A 396 8.90 -19.38 -3.02
CA GLN A 396 10.29 -18.96 -3.05
C GLN A 396 10.58 -18.30 -4.40
N ALA A 397 10.81 -17.00 -4.42
CA ALA A 397 11.07 -16.24 -5.64
C ALA A 397 12.57 -16.00 -5.80
N PHE A 398 13.13 -16.46 -6.90
CA PHE A 398 14.53 -16.26 -7.27
C PHE A 398 14.63 -15.20 -8.37
N THR A 399 15.43 -14.18 -8.11
CA THR A 399 15.67 -13.06 -9.03
C THR A 399 17.12 -12.65 -9.01
N THR A 400 17.60 -12.05 -10.09
CA THR A 400 18.94 -11.47 -10.19
C THR A 400 18.98 -10.00 -9.79
N ASP A 401 17.82 -9.41 -9.44
CA ASP A 401 17.66 -7.99 -9.18
C ASP A 401 17.24 -7.71 -7.73
N GLU A 402 18.04 -6.91 -7.02
CA GLU A 402 17.79 -6.52 -5.63
C GLU A 402 16.49 -5.72 -5.48
N GLY A 403 16.21 -4.82 -6.44
CA GLY A 403 14.99 -4.03 -6.45
C GLY A 403 13.75 -4.92 -6.53
N THR A 404 13.75 -5.91 -7.43
CA THR A 404 12.66 -6.90 -7.54
C THR A 404 12.52 -7.73 -6.26
N ARG A 405 13.64 -8.13 -5.64
CA ARG A 405 13.62 -8.81 -4.34
C ARG A 405 12.87 -7.99 -3.29
N ASN A 406 13.20 -6.71 -3.17
CA ASN A 406 12.58 -5.82 -2.18
C ASN A 406 11.12 -5.51 -2.52
N GLN A 407 10.77 -5.30 -3.79
CA GLN A 407 9.39 -5.09 -4.24
C GLN A 407 8.47 -6.27 -3.91
N LEU A 408 8.97 -7.49 -4.02
CA LEU A 408 8.23 -8.72 -3.72
C LEU A 408 7.92 -8.88 -2.22
N SER A 409 8.57 -8.13 -1.33
CA SER A 409 8.23 -8.10 0.09
C SER A 409 6.79 -7.64 0.37
N LEU A 410 6.12 -7.02 -0.60
CA LEU A 410 4.70 -6.65 -0.53
C LEU A 410 3.76 -7.77 -1.00
N SER A 411 4.26 -8.83 -1.64
CA SER A 411 3.43 -9.88 -2.25
C SER A 411 3.12 -11.00 -1.26
N TRP A 412 1.87 -11.40 -1.16
CA TRP A 412 1.40 -12.45 -0.25
C TRP A 412 2.14 -13.77 -0.46
N GLY A 413 2.62 -14.39 0.62
CA GLY A 413 3.25 -15.72 0.62
C GLY A 413 4.61 -15.80 -0.06
N VAL A 414 5.13 -14.70 -0.61
CA VAL A 414 6.41 -14.67 -1.34
C VAL A 414 7.57 -14.43 -0.37
N GLU A 415 8.60 -15.25 -0.46
CA GLU A 415 9.96 -15.01 0.05
C GLU A 415 10.88 -14.88 -1.14
N SER A 416 11.64 -13.81 -1.19
CA SER A 416 12.45 -13.46 -2.36
C SER A 416 13.94 -13.50 -2.05
N HIS A 417 14.72 -14.05 -2.98
CA HIS A 417 16.15 -14.26 -2.87
C HIS A 417 16.86 -13.72 -4.12
N VAL A 418 17.98 -13.05 -3.92
CA VAL A 418 18.88 -12.68 -5.02
C VAL A 418 19.80 -13.86 -5.31
N VAL A 419 19.84 -14.25 -6.56
CA VAL A 419 20.64 -15.40 -7.03
C VAL A 419 21.42 -15.02 -8.29
N PRO A 420 22.49 -15.73 -8.62
CA PRO A 420 23.21 -15.55 -9.88
C PRO A 420 22.29 -15.79 -11.10
N PHE A 421 22.63 -15.17 -12.23
CA PHE A 421 21.98 -15.47 -13.49
C PHE A 421 22.29 -16.91 -13.92
N VAL A 422 21.28 -17.62 -14.41
CA VAL A 422 21.41 -18.99 -14.94
C VAL A 422 21.11 -19.01 -16.43
N HIS A 423 21.84 -19.83 -17.17
CA HIS A 423 21.79 -19.88 -18.63
C HIS A 423 20.93 -21.04 -19.18
N SER A 424 20.63 -22.02 -18.34
CA SER A 424 19.87 -23.20 -18.73
C SER A 424 18.85 -23.61 -17.67
N THR A 425 17.93 -24.48 -18.05
CA THR A 425 16.96 -25.09 -17.14
C THR A 425 17.61 -26.04 -16.14
N ASP A 426 18.73 -26.67 -16.51
CA ASP A 426 19.46 -27.56 -15.61
C ASP A 426 20.19 -26.78 -14.52
N GLU A 427 20.86 -25.69 -14.88
CA GLU A 427 21.41 -24.76 -13.90
C GLU A 427 20.34 -24.18 -12.95
N MET A 428 19.09 -23.96 -13.44
CA MET A 428 17.98 -23.55 -12.57
C MET A 428 17.68 -24.60 -11.49
N VAL A 429 17.69 -25.87 -11.85
CA VAL A 429 17.42 -26.98 -10.93
C VAL A 429 18.51 -27.09 -9.88
N GLU A 430 19.80 -27.09 -10.31
CA GLU A 430 20.94 -27.11 -9.41
C GLU A 430 20.91 -25.94 -8.43
N LEU A 431 20.56 -24.74 -8.91
CA LEU A 431 20.44 -23.55 -8.10
C LEU A 431 19.31 -23.70 -7.06
N VAL A 432 18.14 -24.19 -7.47
CA VAL A 432 16.99 -24.44 -6.54
C VAL A 432 17.42 -25.43 -5.46
N ASP A 433 18.04 -26.51 -5.81
CA ASP A 433 18.54 -27.51 -4.87
C ASP A 433 19.50 -26.89 -3.86
N SER A 434 20.49 -26.15 -4.35
CA SER A 434 21.49 -25.46 -3.54
C SER A 434 20.86 -24.45 -2.57
N GLU A 435 19.95 -23.59 -3.07
CA GLU A 435 19.37 -22.50 -2.27
C GLU A 435 18.31 -22.99 -1.27
N LEU A 436 17.42 -23.90 -1.69
CA LEU A 436 16.37 -24.40 -0.79
C LEU A 436 16.93 -25.26 0.35
N ARG A 437 17.99 -26.02 0.13
CA ARG A 437 18.65 -26.79 1.20
C ARG A 437 19.30 -25.92 2.27
N LYS A 438 19.64 -24.66 1.98
CA LYS A 438 20.11 -23.70 3.00
C LYS A 438 18.97 -23.26 3.92
N LEU A 439 17.72 -23.40 3.48
CA LEU A 439 16.55 -23.03 4.26
C LEU A 439 16.12 -24.19 5.17
N LYS A 440 16.00 -23.96 6.47
CA LYS A 440 15.60 -24.99 7.46
C LYS A 440 14.22 -25.61 7.21
N SER A 441 13.41 -25.01 6.34
CA SER A 441 12.07 -25.47 6.00
C SER A 441 12.01 -26.53 4.91
N PHE A 442 13.13 -26.83 4.25
CA PHE A 442 13.23 -27.81 3.16
C PHE A 442 14.26 -28.89 3.48
N SER A 443 13.95 -30.10 3.03
CA SER A 443 14.78 -31.30 3.24
C SER A 443 14.94 -32.07 1.93
N GLU A 444 15.94 -32.95 1.88
CA GLU A 444 16.12 -33.90 0.77
C GLU A 444 14.88 -34.77 0.58
N GLY A 445 14.45 -34.96 -0.67
CA GLY A 445 13.22 -35.67 -1.03
C GLY A 445 11.95 -34.82 -1.04
N ASP A 446 11.98 -33.59 -0.52
CA ASP A 446 10.82 -32.69 -0.60
C ASP A 446 10.46 -32.36 -2.05
N ILE A 447 9.19 -32.36 -2.37
CA ILE A 447 8.68 -32.00 -3.69
C ILE A 447 8.49 -30.48 -3.76
N VAL A 448 9.07 -29.85 -4.78
CA VAL A 448 8.83 -28.45 -5.13
C VAL A 448 8.35 -28.33 -6.56
N VAL A 449 7.46 -27.34 -6.81
CA VAL A 449 6.96 -27.08 -8.16
C VAL A 449 7.54 -25.75 -8.65
N MET A 450 8.37 -25.84 -9.69
CA MET A 450 9.11 -24.72 -10.24
C MET A 450 8.36 -24.10 -11.42
N THR A 451 8.37 -22.77 -11.50
CA THR A 451 7.85 -22.00 -12.64
C THR A 451 8.91 -21.03 -13.14
N ALA A 452 9.08 -20.97 -14.44
CA ALA A 452 10.05 -20.08 -15.06
C ALA A 452 9.61 -19.66 -16.48
N GLY A 453 10.32 -18.68 -17.04
CA GLY A 453 10.37 -18.43 -18.48
C GLY A 453 11.51 -19.22 -19.10
N SER A 454 11.27 -19.92 -20.21
CA SER A 454 12.29 -20.55 -21.03
C SER A 454 12.26 -19.92 -22.44
N PRO A 455 13.39 -19.38 -22.96
CA PRO A 455 14.71 -19.32 -22.33
C PRO A 455 14.80 -18.38 -21.11
N PRO A 456 15.78 -18.62 -20.20
CA PRO A 456 15.98 -17.77 -19.01
C PRO A 456 16.24 -16.30 -19.37
N GLY A 457 15.83 -15.38 -18.48
CA GLY A 457 16.13 -13.94 -18.60
C GLY A 457 15.20 -13.13 -19.52
N VAL A 458 14.27 -13.76 -20.24
CA VAL A 458 13.27 -13.06 -21.08
C VAL A 458 12.02 -12.74 -20.24
N THR A 459 11.72 -11.46 -20.07
CA THR A 459 10.51 -11.00 -19.32
C THR A 459 9.22 -11.40 -20.03
N GLY A 460 8.19 -11.77 -19.25
CA GLY A 460 6.85 -12.07 -19.79
C GLY A 460 6.66 -13.47 -20.38
N THR A 461 7.67 -14.31 -20.33
CA THR A 461 7.67 -15.64 -20.95
C THR A 461 7.42 -16.80 -19.99
N THR A 462 6.71 -16.59 -18.86
CA THR A 462 6.38 -17.71 -17.96
C THR A 462 5.64 -18.81 -18.74
N ASN A 463 6.36 -19.89 -19.09
CA ASN A 463 5.88 -20.94 -20.00
C ASN A 463 6.27 -22.35 -19.54
N MET A 464 6.97 -22.50 -18.40
CA MET A 464 7.48 -23.78 -17.89
C MET A 464 6.95 -24.06 -16.49
N VAL A 465 6.51 -25.30 -16.28
CA VAL A 465 6.29 -25.90 -14.95
C VAL A 465 7.13 -27.16 -14.86
N ARG A 466 7.85 -27.35 -13.76
CA ARG A 466 8.62 -28.56 -13.48
C ARG A 466 8.36 -29.02 -12.05
N VAL A 467 8.05 -30.29 -11.88
CA VAL A 467 8.06 -30.95 -10.57
C VAL A 467 9.49 -31.42 -10.32
N HIS A 468 10.03 -31.11 -9.15
CA HIS A 468 11.38 -31.45 -8.78
C HIS A 468 11.42 -32.01 -7.34
N HIS A 469 12.18 -33.10 -7.16
CA HIS A 469 12.49 -33.64 -5.85
C HIS A 469 13.88 -33.13 -5.44
N LEU A 470 13.95 -32.49 -4.26
CA LEU A 470 15.22 -31.94 -3.77
C LEU A 470 16.21 -33.07 -3.52
N GLY A 471 17.39 -32.96 -4.11
CA GLY A 471 18.46 -33.98 -4.02
C GLY A 471 18.38 -35.08 -5.04
N GLY A 472 17.44 -35.03 -6.00
CA GLY A 472 17.24 -36.06 -7.03
C GLY A 472 17.72 -35.66 -8.41
#